data_8b5fbff7f3751c0ea32de1ba8519552d
#
_entry.id   8b5fbff7f3751c0ea32de1ba8519552d
#
_cell.length_a   1.000
_cell.length_b   1.000
_cell.length_c   1.000
_cell.angle_alpha   90.00
_cell.angle_beta   90.00
_cell.angle_gamma   90.00
#
_symmetry.space_group_name_H-M   'P 1'
#
loop_
_entity.id
_entity.type
_entity.pdbx_description
1 polymer ?
#
loop_
_entity_poly.entity_id
_entity_poly.type
_entity_poly.pdbx_seq_one_letter_code
_entity_poly.pdbx_strand_id
1 'polypeptide(L)'
;MTTRIADADAATLARFAPLRPAERLLLHALRFGDIAKVSMRRPGSAFAEVTVRATLLAQLLRSPAVLPARRLELMGAWIEGRLELGDAEIGGSLWFYRCTFDAPVLLEQSHVAGSVTFAGCRLVSLHGDGCTTDRDFALSAGCRVERDLRLARARIGGHLDCSRLRLGTDGERGARCCLAADAAWIGGELRLGDGFAAQGEVRFVGARIEGDAHAGGHFTGHLLPGGGRGPALTMDRANFGGSLHLAGGYGAAGCTSLRRVRIGGDLDATGASFDRLGDTSWDAEPALVLDRATIDGALSLRRLQAPLVGASFVGARVSTLADDEATWGERLALDGFDYSRFADGAPLDTRFRTGWLERQEPAHLRSQFRVQPWRRLIRVLRRMGHEHRAASVAMRRERWLRRIGVVGEWAPPGLRWLPQLGHGLLGLFAGYGYRPGRLLAWVAAVWLACGLAFWLASAANDPIYALGFSLARLLPLVDLGLTAPGAAGPMAADLVRWLGHAEAGFGWAAALLLLASLAGWADRDRR
;
A
#
# COMPACT_ATOMS: atom_id res chain seq x y z
N MET A 1 -8.06 -49.38 33.30
CA MET A 1 -8.24 -48.58 32.06
C MET A 1 -7.30 -49.02 30.93
N THR A 2 -6.26 -49.77 31.22
CA THR A 2 -5.20 -50.24 30.29
C THR A 2 -5.60 -51.45 29.43
N THR A 3 -6.62 -52.22 29.80
CA THR A 3 -7.01 -53.48 29.14
C THR A 3 -8.00 -53.29 27.96
N ARG A 4 -8.75 -52.18 27.89
CA ARG A 4 -9.69 -51.96 26.80
C ARG A 4 -9.08 -51.41 25.51
N ILE A 5 -7.86 -50.88 25.57
CA ILE A 5 -7.10 -50.39 24.39
C ILE A 5 -6.56 -51.57 23.58
N ALA A 6 -6.34 -52.72 24.20
CA ALA A 6 -5.70 -53.86 23.56
C ALA A 6 -6.59 -54.63 22.55
N ASP A 7 -7.89 -54.70 22.76
CA ASP A 7 -8.74 -55.62 21.98
C ASP A 7 -9.35 -54.98 20.72
N ALA A 8 -9.72 -53.71 20.77
CA ALA A 8 -10.21 -52.97 19.57
C ALA A 8 -9.06 -52.67 18.59
N ASP A 9 -7.85 -52.48 19.08
CA ASP A 9 -6.66 -52.20 18.31
C ASP A 9 -6.08 -53.45 17.62
N ALA A 10 -6.17 -54.62 18.25
CA ALA A 10 -5.63 -55.86 17.68
C ALA A 10 -6.30 -56.26 16.36
N ALA A 11 -7.63 -56.12 16.27
CA ALA A 11 -8.38 -56.43 15.04
C ALA A 11 -8.10 -55.42 13.93
N THR A 12 -7.94 -54.14 14.26
CA THR A 12 -7.61 -53.08 13.34
C THR A 12 -6.17 -53.20 12.82
N LEU A 13 -5.22 -53.50 13.71
CA LEU A 13 -3.83 -53.69 13.37
C LEU A 13 -3.58 -54.98 12.59
N ALA A 14 -4.39 -56.04 12.79
CA ALA A 14 -4.30 -57.30 12.03
C ALA A 14 -4.47 -57.08 10.50
N ARG A 15 -5.23 -56.06 10.09
CA ARG A 15 -5.39 -55.70 8.66
C ARG A 15 -4.10 -55.19 8.03
N PHE A 16 -3.18 -54.68 8.82
CA PHE A 16 -1.90 -54.14 8.39
C PHE A 16 -0.74 -55.09 8.56
N ALA A 17 -0.97 -56.31 8.98
CA ALA A 17 0.08 -57.32 9.12
C ALA A 17 0.68 -57.73 7.76
N PRO A 18 2.00 -57.93 7.65
CA PRO A 18 3.01 -57.68 8.67
C PRO A 18 3.35 -56.19 8.78
N LEU A 19 3.53 -55.71 10.04
CA LEU A 19 3.94 -54.33 10.32
C LEU A 19 5.41 -54.13 9.95
N ARG A 20 5.70 -53.01 9.31
CA ARG A 20 7.08 -52.58 9.00
C ARG A 20 7.83 -52.14 10.27
N PRO A 21 9.17 -52.12 10.27
CA PRO A 21 9.94 -51.68 11.45
C PRO A 21 9.56 -50.27 11.94
N ALA A 22 9.41 -49.29 11.03
CA ALA A 22 8.98 -47.91 11.35
C ALA A 22 7.58 -47.87 11.98
N GLU A 23 6.64 -48.71 11.49
CA GLU A 23 5.28 -48.78 12.00
C GLU A 23 5.22 -49.38 13.43
N ARG A 24 6.06 -50.40 13.72
CA ARG A 24 6.20 -50.95 15.07
C ARG A 24 6.75 -49.92 16.06
N LEU A 25 7.75 -49.15 15.62
CA LEU A 25 8.33 -48.06 16.40
C LEU A 25 7.31 -46.96 16.67
N LEU A 26 6.50 -46.59 15.67
CA LEU A 26 5.41 -45.62 15.81
C LEU A 26 4.37 -46.07 16.85
N LEU A 27 3.92 -47.32 16.76
CA LEU A 27 2.95 -47.88 17.71
C LEU A 27 3.52 -47.94 19.14
N HIS A 28 4.80 -48.30 19.29
CA HIS A 28 5.47 -48.28 20.60
C HIS A 28 5.50 -46.85 21.17
N ALA A 29 5.92 -45.87 20.36
CA ALA A 29 5.99 -44.47 20.79
C ALA A 29 4.62 -43.92 21.19
N LEU A 30 3.57 -44.21 20.41
CA LEU A 30 2.19 -43.80 20.73
C LEU A 30 1.70 -44.40 22.06
N ARG A 31 2.09 -45.63 22.36
CA ARG A 31 1.70 -46.30 23.62
C ARG A 31 2.31 -45.63 24.86
N PHE A 32 3.55 -45.15 24.76
CA PHE A 32 4.28 -44.53 25.86
C PHE A 32 4.26 -42.99 25.84
N GLY A 33 3.71 -42.39 24.82
CA GLY A 33 3.70 -40.93 24.65
C GLY A 33 5.05 -40.34 24.26
N ASP A 34 5.91 -41.17 23.64
CA ASP A 34 7.25 -40.79 23.19
C ASP A 34 7.28 -40.30 21.75
N ILE A 35 8.41 -39.73 21.34
CA ILE A 35 8.67 -39.37 19.94
C ILE A 35 9.01 -40.63 19.15
N ALA A 36 8.28 -40.92 18.08
CA ALA A 36 8.61 -41.99 17.14
C ALA A 36 9.80 -41.57 16.26
N LYS A 37 11.02 -41.80 16.75
CA LYS A 37 12.27 -41.43 16.03
C LYS A 37 12.66 -42.56 15.07
N VAL A 38 12.14 -42.51 13.84
CA VAL A 38 12.47 -43.49 12.79
C VAL A 38 13.86 -43.22 12.21
N SER A 39 14.14 -41.95 11.89
CA SER A 39 15.45 -41.49 11.43
C SER A 39 15.73 -40.05 11.89
N MET A 40 17.00 -39.72 12.10
CA MET A 40 17.45 -38.35 12.41
C MET A 40 17.51 -37.46 11.16
N ARG A 41 17.51 -38.08 9.98
CA ARG A 41 17.54 -37.38 8.69
C ARG A 41 16.24 -37.61 7.94
N ARG A 42 15.86 -36.65 7.09
CA ARG A 42 14.73 -36.81 6.18
C ARG A 42 15.04 -37.90 5.15
N PRO A 43 14.19 -38.94 5.01
CA PRO A 43 14.40 -40.00 4.04
C PRO A 43 14.34 -39.45 2.61
N GLY A 44 15.26 -39.87 1.75
CA GLY A 44 15.28 -39.56 0.31
C GLY A 44 14.52 -40.57 -0.53
N SER A 45 14.24 -41.78 0.01
CA SER A 45 13.55 -42.87 -0.68
C SER A 45 12.82 -43.77 0.33
N ALA A 46 11.91 -44.58 -0.18
CA ALA A 46 11.10 -45.49 0.60
C ALA A 46 11.88 -46.78 0.86
N PHE A 47 12.41 -46.96 2.08
CA PHE A 47 12.94 -48.24 2.59
C PHE A 47 12.03 -48.76 3.68
N ALA A 48 11.94 -50.06 3.85
CA ALA A 48 11.05 -50.71 4.82
C ALA A 48 11.28 -50.19 6.26
N GLU A 49 12.53 -49.88 6.61
CA GLU A 49 12.94 -49.39 7.93
C GLU A 49 12.41 -47.98 8.25
N VAL A 50 12.16 -47.17 7.26
CA VAL A 50 11.70 -45.77 7.44
C VAL A 50 10.28 -45.52 6.94
N THR A 51 9.65 -46.49 6.28
CA THR A 51 8.36 -46.31 5.64
C THR A 51 7.21 -46.63 6.58
N VAL A 52 6.27 -45.70 6.68
CA VAL A 52 4.98 -45.81 7.36
C VAL A 52 3.88 -45.64 6.34
N ARG A 53 2.95 -46.60 6.27
CA ARG A 53 1.77 -46.50 5.39
C ARG A 53 0.84 -45.38 5.90
N ALA A 54 0.45 -44.48 5.00
CA ALA A 54 -0.47 -43.39 5.32
C ALA A 54 -1.84 -43.90 5.79
N THR A 55 -2.31 -45.01 5.24
CA THR A 55 -3.57 -45.67 5.66
C THR A 55 -3.56 -46.15 7.10
N LEU A 56 -2.43 -46.73 7.56
CA LEU A 56 -2.26 -47.10 8.95
C LEU A 56 -2.24 -45.87 9.86
N LEU A 57 -1.50 -44.84 9.46
CA LEU A 57 -1.39 -43.58 10.20
C LEU A 57 -2.77 -42.89 10.31
N ALA A 58 -3.54 -42.84 9.21
CA ALA A 58 -4.89 -42.28 9.22
C ALA A 58 -5.83 -43.04 10.16
N GLN A 59 -5.76 -44.39 10.16
CA GLN A 59 -6.58 -45.20 11.06
C GLN A 59 -6.24 -44.96 12.54
N LEU A 60 -4.95 -44.83 12.85
CA LEU A 60 -4.48 -44.52 14.21
C LEU A 60 -4.95 -43.16 14.69
N LEU A 61 -4.90 -42.14 13.82
CA LEU A 61 -5.30 -40.77 14.14
C LEU A 61 -6.81 -40.58 14.26
N ARG A 62 -7.60 -41.38 13.55
CA ARG A 62 -9.07 -41.40 13.64
C ARG A 62 -9.61 -42.15 14.85
N SER A 63 -8.77 -42.96 15.51
CA SER A 63 -9.20 -43.74 16.67
C SER A 63 -8.97 -42.96 17.97
N PRO A 64 -10.02 -42.51 18.67
CA PRO A 64 -9.87 -41.76 19.91
C PRO A 64 -9.22 -42.55 21.05
N ALA A 65 -9.17 -43.87 20.91
CA ALA A 65 -8.51 -44.76 21.90
C ALA A 65 -7.00 -44.79 21.78
N VAL A 66 -6.44 -44.41 20.61
CA VAL A 66 -5.01 -44.59 20.27
C VAL A 66 -4.16 -43.38 20.60
N LEU A 67 -4.75 -42.21 20.81
CA LEU A 67 -4.06 -40.96 21.18
C LEU A 67 -4.23 -40.61 22.68
N PRO A 68 -3.83 -41.48 23.64
CA PRO A 68 -3.96 -41.16 25.05
C PRO A 68 -3.01 -40.03 25.48
N ALA A 69 -1.97 -39.74 24.71
CA ALA A 69 -0.90 -38.78 25.03
C ALA A 69 -1.13 -37.38 24.51
N ARG A 70 -2.31 -37.06 23.99
CA ARG A 70 -2.66 -35.72 23.43
C ARG A 70 -1.76 -35.23 22.28
N ARG A 71 -0.83 -36.03 21.75
CA ARG A 71 0.05 -35.69 20.63
C ARG A 71 0.62 -36.89 19.92
N LEU A 72 0.78 -36.78 18.62
CA LEU A 72 1.59 -37.64 17.78
C LEU A 72 2.88 -36.91 17.42
N GLU A 73 4.04 -37.49 17.71
CA GLU A 73 5.33 -36.95 17.25
C GLU A 73 6.06 -38.03 16.43
N LEU A 74 6.23 -37.74 15.11
CA LEU A 74 6.89 -38.64 14.18
C LEU A 74 8.09 -37.95 13.52
N MET A 75 9.26 -38.53 13.60
CA MET A 75 10.50 -37.99 13.07
C MET A 75 11.14 -38.91 12.04
N GLY A 76 11.51 -38.38 10.88
CA GLY A 76 12.34 -39.02 9.88
C GLY A 76 11.67 -40.22 9.18
N ALA A 77 10.36 -40.19 9.01
CA ALA A 77 9.60 -41.22 8.32
C ALA A 77 9.32 -40.87 6.86
N TRP A 78 9.23 -41.87 6.01
CA TRP A 78 8.63 -41.82 4.70
C TRP A 78 7.18 -42.27 4.82
N ILE A 79 6.25 -41.38 4.52
CA ILE A 79 4.80 -41.64 4.54
C ILE A 79 4.39 -42.06 3.14
N GLU A 80 4.07 -43.33 2.99
CA GLU A 80 3.74 -43.95 1.72
C GLU A 80 2.23 -43.90 1.49
N GLY A 81 1.85 -43.26 0.38
CA GLY A 81 0.47 -43.11 -0.04
C GLY A 81 -0.21 -41.87 0.56
N ARG A 82 -1.46 -41.65 0.17
CA ARG A 82 -2.26 -40.50 0.57
C ARG A 82 -2.68 -40.57 2.03
N LEU A 83 -2.36 -39.52 2.81
CA LEU A 83 -2.81 -39.41 4.19
C LEU A 83 -4.19 -38.75 4.21
N GLU A 84 -5.23 -39.55 4.36
CA GLU A 84 -6.64 -39.10 4.34
C GLU A 84 -7.15 -38.90 5.76
N LEU A 85 -7.25 -37.64 6.18
CA LEU A 85 -7.80 -37.21 7.47
C LEU A 85 -9.00 -36.28 7.32
N GLY A 86 -9.62 -36.24 6.13
CA GLY A 86 -10.82 -35.47 5.90
C GLY A 86 -11.93 -35.86 6.90
N ASP A 87 -12.69 -34.87 7.39
CA ASP A 87 -13.76 -35.03 8.39
C ASP A 87 -13.34 -35.72 9.69
N ALA A 88 -12.02 -35.82 9.99
CA ALA A 88 -11.53 -36.51 11.18
C ALA A 88 -11.54 -35.60 12.41
N GLU A 89 -11.96 -36.17 13.55
CA GLU A 89 -11.81 -35.55 14.87
C GLU A 89 -10.52 -36.10 15.54
N ILE A 90 -9.50 -35.24 15.66
CA ILE A 90 -8.18 -35.63 16.19
C ILE A 90 -7.96 -35.00 17.56
N GLY A 91 -7.99 -35.79 18.61
CA GLY A 91 -7.97 -35.37 20.02
C GLY A 91 -6.66 -34.79 20.53
N GLY A 92 -5.66 -34.52 19.68
CA GLY A 92 -4.36 -33.99 20.09
C GLY A 92 -3.57 -33.34 18.96
N SER A 93 -2.33 -32.93 19.27
CA SER A 93 -1.45 -32.29 18.30
C SER A 93 -0.79 -33.27 17.34
N LEU A 94 -0.52 -32.86 16.13
CA LEU A 94 0.18 -33.60 15.09
C LEU A 94 1.51 -32.93 14.78
N TRP A 95 2.62 -33.61 15.07
CA TRP A 95 3.96 -33.08 14.85
C TRP A 95 4.79 -34.03 13.98
N PHE A 96 5.16 -33.55 12.80
CA PHE A 96 5.98 -34.25 11.83
C PHE A 96 7.32 -33.54 11.65
N TYR A 97 8.40 -34.21 11.95
CA TYR A 97 9.77 -33.68 11.85
C TYR A 97 10.54 -34.41 10.76
N ARG A 98 11.04 -33.68 9.77
CA ARG A 98 11.87 -34.22 8.69
C ARG A 98 11.26 -35.45 8.02
N CYS A 99 9.95 -35.48 7.88
CA CYS A 99 9.22 -36.53 7.15
C CYS A 99 9.12 -36.22 5.67
N THR A 100 8.99 -37.26 4.85
CA THR A 100 8.68 -37.17 3.42
C THR A 100 7.32 -37.78 3.17
N PHE A 101 6.42 -37.05 2.55
CA PHE A 101 5.11 -37.53 2.09
C PHE A 101 5.16 -37.63 0.57
N ASP A 102 5.00 -38.83 0.04
CA ASP A 102 5.06 -39.15 -1.38
C ASP A 102 3.74 -38.92 -2.12
N ALA A 103 2.66 -38.61 -1.39
CA ALA A 103 1.34 -38.28 -1.89
C ALA A 103 0.70 -37.13 -1.07
N PRO A 104 -0.43 -36.56 -1.50
CA PRO A 104 -1.09 -35.49 -0.80
C PRO A 104 -1.50 -35.82 0.65
N VAL A 105 -1.42 -34.82 1.53
CA VAL A 105 -2.00 -34.83 2.88
C VAL A 105 -3.33 -34.09 2.83
N LEU A 106 -4.41 -34.77 3.21
CA LEU A 106 -5.78 -34.26 3.18
C LEU A 106 -6.30 -34.09 4.60
N LEU A 107 -6.59 -32.84 4.97
CA LEU A 107 -7.12 -32.43 6.28
C LEU A 107 -8.44 -31.65 6.11
N GLU A 108 -9.10 -31.79 4.95
CA GLU A 108 -10.31 -31.04 4.67
C GLU A 108 -11.37 -31.31 5.74
N GLN A 109 -12.02 -30.25 6.24
CA GLN A 109 -13.08 -30.30 7.25
C GLN A 109 -12.69 -31.03 8.55
N SER A 110 -11.41 -31.36 8.77
CA SER A 110 -10.96 -32.01 10.00
C SER A 110 -10.91 -31.03 11.17
N HIS A 111 -11.04 -31.56 12.39
CA HIS A 111 -10.81 -30.83 13.64
C HIS A 111 -9.62 -31.44 14.39
N VAL A 112 -8.62 -30.63 14.71
CA VAL A 112 -7.46 -31.00 15.51
C VAL A 112 -7.47 -30.21 16.81
N ALA A 113 -7.71 -30.89 17.94
CA ALA A 113 -7.76 -30.31 19.29
C ALA A 113 -6.36 -29.87 19.81
N GLY A 114 -5.48 -29.46 18.95
CA GLY A 114 -4.11 -29.04 19.24
C GLY A 114 -3.49 -28.30 18.06
N SER A 115 -2.15 -28.43 17.96
CA SER A 115 -1.38 -27.87 16.86
C SER A 115 -1.13 -28.87 15.74
N VAL A 116 -1.05 -28.39 14.51
CA VAL A 116 -0.54 -29.16 13.36
C VAL A 116 0.83 -28.60 12.98
N THR A 117 1.88 -29.38 13.06
CA THR A 117 3.25 -28.94 12.79
C THR A 117 3.96 -29.84 11.80
N PHE A 118 4.45 -29.29 10.73
CA PHE A 118 5.39 -29.89 9.79
C PHE A 118 6.71 -29.12 9.88
N ALA A 119 7.77 -29.72 10.34
CA ALA A 119 9.08 -29.08 10.48
C ALA A 119 10.15 -29.79 9.64
N GLY A 120 10.70 -29.11 8.64
CA GLY A 120 11.71 -29.66 7.72
C GLY A 120 11.19 -30.79 6.83
N CYS A 121 9.88 -30.89 6.64
CA CYS A 121 9.23 -31.93 5.86
C CYS A 121 9.24 -31.63 4.35
N ARG A 122 9.03 -32.66 3.54
CA ARG A 122 8.72 -32.56 2.11
C ARG A 122 7.34 -33.14 1.88
N LEU A 123 6.47 -32.35 1.27
CA LEU A 123 5.09 -32.71 0.94
C LEU A 123 4.84 -32.50 -0.56
N VAL A 124 4.06 -33.34 -1.17
CA VAL A 124 3.56 -33.13 -2.55
C VAL A 124 2.54 -32.00 -2.56
N SER A 125 1.51 -32.10 -1.72
CA SER A 125 0.47 -31.08 -1.48
C SER A 125 -0.07 -31.23 -0.07
N LEU A 126 -0.66 -30.15 0.46
CA LEU A 126 -1.42 -30.20 1.71
C LEU A 126 -2.74 -29.48 1.50
N HIS A 127 -3.84 -30.19 1.69
CA HIS A 127 -5.19 -29.67 1.59
C HIS A 127 -5.89 -29.71 2.95
N GLY A 128 -6.14 -28.53 3.50
CA GLY A 128 -6.82 -28.33 4.77
C GLY A 128 -7.97 -27.32 4.63
N ASP A 129 -8.69 -27.36 3.51
CA ASP A 129 -9.83 -26.49 3.29
C ASP A 129 -10.90 -26.75 4.37
N GLY A 130 -11.29 -25.70 5.11
CA GLY A 130 -12.27 -25.79 6.20
C GLY A 130 -11.76 -26.55 7.44
N CYS A 131 -10.50 -26.91 7.54
CA CYS A 131 -9.96 -27.54 8.75
C CYS A 131 -9.99 -26.58 9.95
N THR A 132 -10.09 -27.12 11.13
CA THR A 132 -10.02 -26.38 12.39
C THR A 132 -8.88 -26.89 13.23
N THR A 133 -8.04 -25.99 13.76
CA THR A 133 -7.04 -26.30 14.78
C THR A 133 -7.25 -25.39 15.98
N ASP A 134 -7.27 -25.94 17.18
CA ASP A 134 -7.46 -25.16 18.40
C ASP A 134 -6.24 -24.28 18.74
N ARG A 135 -5.08 -24.64 18.17
CA ARG A 135 -3.80 -23.94 18.36
C ARG A 135 -3.15 -23.62 17.01
N ASP A 136 -1.83 -23.74 16.95
CA ASP A 136 -1.03 -23.31 15.81
C ASP A 136 -1.10 -24.29 14.62
N PHE A 137 -0.96 -23.73 13.44
CA PHE A 137 -0.71 -24.48 12.23
C PHE A 137 0.65 -24.03 11.64
N ALA A 138 1.62 -24.94 11.60
CA ALA A 138 2.99 -24.59 11.22
C ALA A 138 3.56 -25.49 10.12
N LEU A 139 4.13 -24.84 9.08
CA LEU A 139 4.99 -25.47 8.08
C LEU A 139 6.35 -24.76 8.10
N SER A 140 7.22 -25.13 9.00
CA SER A 140 8.42 -24.36 9.33
C SER A 140 9.72 -25.14 9.10
N ALA A 141 10.85 -24.55 9.52
CA ALA A 141 12.18 -25.18 9.49
C ALA A 141 12.61 -25.70 8.10
N GLY A 142 12.25 -25.01 7.02
CA GLY A 142 12.63 -25.37 5.67
C GLY A 142 11.78 -26.46 5.04
N CYS A 143 10.51 -26.51 5.40
CA CYS A 143 9.52 -27.34 4.70
C CYS A 143 9.48 -27.00 3.21
N ARG A 144 9.15 -28.01 2.41
CA ARG A 144 8.90 -27.87 0.97
C ARG A 144 7.56 -28.48 0.63
N VAL A 145 6.71 -27.73 -0.05
CA VAL A 145 5.47 -28.21 -0.66
C VAL A 145 5.63 -28.03 -2.17
N GLU A 146 5.59 -29.14 -2.88
CA GLU A 146 5.95 -29.18 -4.31
C GLU A 146 4.91 -28.47 -5.17
N ARG A 147 3.62 -28.67 -4.88
CA ARG A 147 2.51 -28.14 -5.66
C ARG A 147 1.81 -27.01 -4.93
N ASP A 148 0.88 -27.36 -4.04
CA ASP A 148 -0.04 -26.41 -3.45
C ASP A 148 -0.32 -26.67 -1.95
N LEU A 149 -0.54 -25.59 -1.25
CA LEU A 149 -1.03 -25.53 0.12
C LEU A 149 -2.41 -24.87 0.11
N ARG A 150 -3.44 -25.60 0.53
CA ARG A 150 -4.82 -25.12 0.56
C ARG A 150 -5.33 -25.09 1.98
N LEU A 151 -5.79 -23.92 2.42
CA LEU A 151 -6.33 -23.63 3.75
C LEU A 151 -7.56 -22.72 3.63
N ALA A 152 -8.31 -22.80 2.52
CA ALA A 152 -9.47 -21.96 2.33
C ALA A 152 -10.51 -22.24 3.43
N ARG A 153 -11.01 -21.18 4.06
CA ARG A 153 -11.95 -21.25 5.20
C ARG A 153 -11.44 -22.04 6.40
N ALA A 154 -10.15 -22.30 6.49
CA ALA A 154 -9.56 -22.92 7.68
C ALA A 154 -9.71 -22.00 8.90
N ARG A 155 -9.85 -22.61 10.08
CA ARG A 155 -9.93 -21.90 11.36
C ARG A 155 -8.74 -22.32 12.23
N ILE A 156 -7.81 -21.40 12.43
CA ILE A 156 -6.57 -21.63 13.19
C ILE A 156 -6.66 -20.80 14.47
N GLY A 157 -6.80 -21.46 15.63
CA GLY A 157 -6.97 -20.79 16.93
C GLY A 157 -5.74 -20.01 17.38
N GLY A 158 -4.54 -20.45 16.99
CA GLY A 158 -3.26 -19.79 17.24
C GLY A 158 -2.67 -19.12 16.01
N HIS A 159 -1.37 -19.34 15.79
CA HIS A 159 -0.60 -18.77 14.69
C HIS A 159 -0.61 -19.66 13.43
N LEU A 160 -0.58 -19.02 12.25
CA LEU A 160 -0.19 -19.69 11.02
C LEU A 160 1.28 -19.36 10.73
N ASP A 161 2.17 -20.32 10.95
CA ASP A 161 3.61 -20.15 10.74
C ASP A 161 4.09 -20.90 9.49
N CYS A 162 4.42 -20.15 8.46
CA CYS A 162 5.03 -20.63 7.22
C CYS A 162 6.47 -20.11 7.04
N SER A 163 7.16 -19.80 8.13
CA SER A 163 8.56 -19.33 8.08
C SER A 163 9.46 -20.37 7.43
N ARG A 164 10.32 -19.92 6.48
CA ARG A 164 11.23 -20.77 5.68
C ARG A 164 10.53 -21.83 4.82
N LEU A 165 9.23 -21.73 4.62
CA LEU A 165 8.49 -22.60 3.71
C LEU A 165 8.83 -22.27 2.25
N ARG A 166 9.01 -23.31 1.44
CA ARG A 166 9.18 -23.18 -0.02
C ARG A 166 8.01 -23.85 -0.72
N LEU A 167 7.32 -23.09 -1.56
CA LEU A 167 6.12 -23.51 -2.30
C LEU A 167 6.33 -23.49 -3.80
N GLY A 168 5.69 -24.42 -4.51
CA GLY A 168 5.66 -24.44 -5.98
C GLY A 168 6.99 -24.81 -6.60
N THR A 169 7.78 -25.70 -5.97
CA THR A 169 9.14 -26.05 -6.40
C THR A 169 9.19 -27.01 -7.61
N ASP A 170 8.07 -27.42 -8.14
CA ASP A 170 7.94 -28.40 -9.23
C ASP A 170 8.05 -27.76 -10.65
N GLY A 171 9.05 -26.97 -10.82
CA GLY A 171 9.81 -26.38 -11.95
C GLY A 171 9.12 -26.00 -13.25
N GLU A 172 8.21 -26.72 -13.86
CA GLU A 172 7.74 -26.45 -15.23
C GLU A 172 6.23 -26.13 -15.38
N ARG A 173 5.44 -26.42 -14.40
CA ARG A 173 3.99 -26.11 -14.37
C ARG A 173 3.56 -25.57 -13.03
N GLY A 174 4.27 -24.54 -12.53
CA GLY A 174 3.93 -23.88 -11.27
C GLY A 174 2.43 -23.65 -11.17
N ALA A 175 1.83 -24.15 -10.09
CA ALA A 175 0.41 -23.93 -9.85
C ALA A 175 0.13 -22.43 -9.96
N ARG A 176 -0.96 -22.01 -10.63
CA ARG A 176 -1.34 -20.59 -10.67
C ARG A 176 -1.37 -20.00 -9.27
N CYS A 177 -1.87 -20.76 -8.31
CA CYS A 177 -1.91 -20.44 -6.89
C CYS A 177 -1.20 -21.55 -6.12
N CYS A 178 -0.11 -21.23 -5.42
CA CYS A 178 0.66 -22.20 -4.64
C CYS A 178 0.28 -22.18 -3.15
N LEU A 179 -0.34 -21.09 -2.66
CA LEU A 179 -0.96 -21.01 -1.35
C LEU A 179 -2.32 -20.34 -1.47
N ALA A 180 -3.39 -21.03 -1.04
CA ALA A 180 -4.74 -20.48 -0.99
C ALA A 180 -5.29 -20.60 0.44
N ALA A 181 -5.49 -19.47 1.11
CA ALA A 181 -6.09 -19.35 2.44
C ALA A 181 -7.25 -18.34 2.43
N ASP A 182 -8.08 -18.43 1.39
CA ASP A 182 -9.21 -17.52 1.23
C ASP A 182 -10.22 -17.72 2.35
N ALA A 183 -10.70 -16.60 2.91
CA ALA A 183 -11.63 -16.58 4.03
C ALA A 183 -11.17 -17.39 5.25
N ALA A 184 -9.87 -17.67 5.38
CA ALA A 184 -9.31 -18.29 6.57
C ALA A 184 -9.41 -17.35 7.79
N TRP A 185 -9.61 -17.93 8.97
CA TRP A 185 -9.54 -17.21 10.24
C TRP A 185 -8.32 -17.66 11.02
N ILE A 186 -7.48 -16.70 11.43
CA ILE A 186 -6.24 -16.90 12.20
C ILE A 186 -6.37 -16.09 13.48
N GLY A 187 -6.45 -16.76 14.63
CA GLY A 187 -6.61 -16.13 15.94
C GLY A 187 -5.35 -15.46 16.47
N GLY A 188 -4.19 -15.82 15.95
CA GLY A 188 -2.89 -15.23 16.26
C GLY A 188 -2.30 -14.47 15.08
N GLU A 189 -0.98 -14.65 14.90
CA GLU A 189 -0.20 -14.00 13.84
C GLU A 189 -0.12 -14.87 12.58
N LEU A 190 0.05 -14.19 11.43
CA LEU A 190 0.46 -14.81 10.17
C LEU A 190 1.95 -14.57 9.93
N ARG A 191 2.74 -15.63 9.75
CA ARG A 191 4.19 -15.54 9.51
C ARG A 191 4.58 -16.16 8.18
N LEU A 192 4.93 -15.32 7.20
CA LEU A 192 5.46 -15.67 5.88
C LEU A 192 6.87 -15.05 5.72
N GLY A 193 7.74 -15.27 6.70
CA GLY A 193 9.05 -14.61 6.79
C GLY A 193 10.24 -15.57 6.81
N ASP A 194 11.39 -15.02 7.15
CA ASP A 194 12.65 -15.75 7.40
C ASP A 194 13.09 -16.70 6.27
N GLY A 195 12.94 -16.29 5.00
CA GLY A 195 13.29 -17.13 3.85
C GLY A 195 12.12 -17.93 3.29
N PHE A 196 10.88 -17.50 3.55
CA PHE A 196 9.71 -17.93 2.79
C PHE A 196 9.92 -17.67 1.30
N ALA A 197 9.56 -18.64 0.47
CA ALA A 197 9.64 -18.49 -0.99
C ALA A 197 8.47 -19.21 -1.68
N ALA A 198 7.78 -18.49 -2.54
CA ALA A 198 6.63 -18.99 -3.28
C ALA A 198 6.80 -18.79 -4.78
N GLN A 199 6.56 -19.83 -5.56
CA GLN A 199 6.51 -19.81 -7.03
C GLN A 199 5.06 -20.07 -7.47
N GLY A 200 4.29 -19.02 -7.66
CA GLY A 200 2.85 -18.98 -7.85
C GLY A 200 2.21 -17.96 -6.93
N GLU A 201 0.94 -17.69 -7.12
CA GLU A 201 0.18 -16.74 -6.31
C GLU A 201 0.05 -17.24 -4.86
N VAL A 202 0.27 -16.35 -3.91
CA VAL A 202 -0.06 -16.51 -2.49
C VAL A 202 -1.32 -15.72 -2.20
N ARG A 203 -2.39 -16.38 -1.74
CA ARG A 203 -3.72 -15.80 -1.68
C ARG A 203 -4.40 -15.94 -0.32
N PHE A 204 -4.85 -14.80 0.23
CA PHE A 204 -5.57 -14.66 1.49
C PHE A 204 -6.81 -13.77 1.31
N VAL A 205 -7.57 -13.96 0.24
CA VAL A 205 -8.72 -13.11 -0.09
C VAL A 205 -9.80 -13.24 0.98
N GLY A 206 -10.17 -12.11 1.62
CA GLY A 206 -11.19 -12.09 2.68
C GLY A 206 -10.78 -12.82 3.96
N ALA A 207 -9.50 -13.14 4.14
CA ALA A 207 -9.01 -13.74 5.38
C ALA A 207 -9.10 -12.75 6.55
N ARG A 208 -9.21 -13.28 7.76
CA ARG A 208 -9.22 -12.52 8.99
C ARG A 208 -8.07 -12.99 9.89
N ILE A 209 -7.16 -12.09 10.19
CA ILE A 209 -6.01 -12.28 11.06
C ILE A 209 -6.19 -11.34 12.26
N GLU A 210 -6.28 -11.90 13.47
CA GLU A 210 -6.53 -11.08 14.67
C GLU A 210 -5.26 -10.38 15.16
N GLY A 211 -4.08 -10.96 14.93
CA GLY A 211 -2.78 -10.40 15.26
C GLY A 211 -2.10 -9.68 14.11
N ASP A 212 -0.78 -9.61 14.20
CA ASP A 212 0.08 -9.07 13.15
C ASP A 212 0.31 -10.07 12.02
N ALA A 213 0.65 -9.54 10.84
CA ALA A 213 1.07 -10.36 9.71
C ALA A 213 2.48 -9.93 9.24
N HIS A 214 3.36 -10.90 9.11
CA HIS A 214 4.74 -10.71 8.65
C HIS A 214 4.93 -11.45 7.32
N ALA A 215 5.25 -10.72 6.26
CA ALA A 215 5.47 -11.27 4.92
C ALA A 215 6.81 -10.80 4.35
N GLY A 216 7.91 -11.18 5.02
CA GLY A 216 9.29 -10.82 4.67
C GLY A 216 9.97 -11.79 3.70
N GLY A 217 9.23 -12.50 2.83
CA GLY A 217 9.76 -13.51 1.92
C GLY A 217 9.78 -13.10 0.45
N HIS A 218 10.09 -14.09 -0.41
CA HIS A 218 10.08 -13.92 -1.88
C HIS A 218 8.80 -14.48 -2.48
N PHE A 219 8.04 -13.63 -3.15
CA PHE A 219 6.77 -13.94 -3.78
C PHE A 219 6.89 -13.79 -5.30
N THR A 220 6.81 -14.88 -6.03
CA THR A 220 6.98 -14.87 -7.48
C THR A 220 5.68 -15.30 -8.15
N GLY A 221 4.97 -14.37 -8.76
CA GLY A 221 3.76 -14.67 -9.52
C GLY A 221 4.03 -15.67 -10.66
N HIS A 222 3.03 -16.46 -11.03
CA HIS A 222 3.13 -17.40 -12.15
C HIS A 222 3.39 -16.67 -13.48
N LEU A 223 4.07 -17.32 -14.41
CA LEU A 223 4.32 -16.78 -15.74
C LEU A 223 3.03 -16.73 -16.56
N LEU A 224 2.78 -15.59 -17.18
CA LEU A 224 1.66 -15.39 -18.09
C LEU A 224 2.08 -15.69 -19.55
N PRO A 225 1.14 -16.13 -20.39
CA PRO A 225 1.37 -16.18 -21.84
C PRO A 225 1.71 -14.75 -22.33
N GLY A 226 2.93 -14.54 -22.81
CA GLY A 226 3.42 -13.20 -23.19
C GLY A 226 4.56 -12.66 -22.32
N GLY A 227 5.05 -13.43 -21.35
CA GLY A 227 6.28 -13.14 -20.60
C GLY A 227 6.12 -12.27 -19.36
N GLY A 228 4.91 -11.80 -19.06
CA GLY A 228 4.60 -11.10 -17.80
C GLY A 228 4.39 -12.09 -16.64
N ARG A 229 4.28 -11.53 -15.42
CA ARG A 229 3.93 -12.31 -14.23
C ARG A 229 2.56 -11.94 -13.72
N GLY A 230 1.80 -12.94 -13.29
CA GLY A 230 0.54 -12.79 -12.59
C GLY A 230 0.73 -12.27 -11.16
N PRO A 231 -0.36 -12.21 -10.36
CA PRO A 231 -0.29 -11.79 -8.97
C PRO A 231 0.72 -12.64 -8.18
N ALA A 232 1.52 -11.97 -7.35
CA ALA A 232 2.48 -12.61 -6.44
C ALA A 232 1.87 -12.80 -5.05
N LEU A 233 1.24 -11.73 -4.51
CA LEU A 233 0.55 -11.74 -3.22
C LEU A 233 -0.80 -11.06 -3.36
N THR A 234 -1.88 -11.74 -2.98
CA THR A 234 -3.26 -11.21 -3.02
C THR A 234 -3.89 -11.35 -1.63
N MET A 235 -4.16 -10.21 -0.98
CA MET A 235 -4.82 -10.14 0.33
C MET A 235 -6.09 -9.27 0.25
N ASP A 236 -6.76 -9.29 -0.89
CA ASP A 236 -7.94 -8.45 -1.14
C ASP A 236 -9.04 -8.72 -0.10
N ARG A 237 -9.60 -7.65 0.46
CA ARG A 237 -10.65 -7.70 1.50
C ARG A 237 -10.24 -8.42 2.78
N ALA A 238 -8.95 -8.70 2.98
CA ALA A 238 -8.47 -9.25 4.24
C ALA A 238 -8.60 -8.20 5.37
N ASN A 239 -8.72 -8.71 6.61
CA ASN A 239 -8.83 -7.89 7.81
C ASN A 239 -7.73 -8.29 8.79
N PHE A 240 -6.87 -7.33 9.14
CA PHE A 240 -5.79 -7.47 10.11
C PHE A 240 -6.15 -6.67 11.37
N GLY A 241 -6.22 -7.33 12.52
CA GLY A 241 -6.41 -6.66 13.80
C GLY A 241 -5.20 -5.85 14.22
N GLY A 242 -4.00 -6.35 13.90
CA GLY A 242 -2.71 -5.71 14.10
C GLY A 242 -2.16 -5.03 12.85
N SER A 243 -0.83 -5.09 12.70
CA SER A 243 -0.07 -4.50 11.59
C SER A 243 0.25 -5.53 10.50
N LEU A 244 0.46 -5.05 9.28
CA LEU A 244 1.00 -5.83 8.16
C LEU A 244 2.43 -5.38 7.86
N HIS A 245 3.38 -6.26 8.10
CA HIS A 245 4.81 -6.02 7.88
C HIS A 245 5.26 -6.70 6.57
N LEU A 246 5.52 -5.89 5.56
CA LEU A 246 6.19 -6.29 4.30
C LEU A 246 7.68 -5.90 4.34
N ALA A 247 8.22 -5.64 5.54
CA ALA A 247 9.62 -5.29 5.77
C ALA A 247 10.49 -6.56 5.90
N GLY A 248 11.80 -6.38 6.03
CA GLY A 248 12.69 -7.49 6.35
C GLY A 248 12.93 -8.47 5.20
N GLY A 249 13.01 -7.98 3.95
CA GLY A 249 13.35 -8.81 2.79
C GLY A 249 12.15 -9.22 1.92
N TYR A 250 11.02 -8.50 2.04
CA TYR A 250 9.91 -8.68 1.12
C TYR A 250 10.33 -8.38 -0.31
N GLY A 251 10.14 -9.34 -1.20
CA GLY A 251 10.36 -9.19 -2.63
C GLY A 251 9.21 -9.82 -3.40
N ALA A 252 8.50 -9.02 -4.19
CA ALA A 252 7.43 -9.49 -5.05
C ALA A 252 7.80 -9.33 -6.52
N ALA A 253 7.86 -10.42 -7.26
CA ALA A 253 7.92 -10.42 -8.72
C ALA A 253 6.52 -10.72 -9.26
N GLY A 254 5.75 -9.66 -9.48
CA GLY A 254 4.33 -9.67 -9.83
C GLY A 254 3.54 -8.66 -8.99
N CYS A 255 2.22 -8.59 -9.20
CA CYS A 255 1.35 -7.66 -8.48
C CYS A 255 1.19 -8.06 -7.01
N THR A 256 1.32 -7.07 -6.11
CA THR A 256 0.89 -7.16 -4.71
C THR A 256 -0.45 -6.46 -4.57
N SER A 257 -1.53 -7.23 -4.39
CA SER A 257 -2.89 -6.70 -4.29
C SER A 257 -3.41 -6.73 -2.86
N LEU A 258 -3.78 -5.54 -2.36
CA LEU A 258 -4.34 -5.28 -1.04
C LEU A 258 -5.65 -4.47 -1.18
N ARG A 259 -6.46 -4.77 -2.21
CA ARG A 259 -7.71 -4.05 -2.48
C ARG A 259 -8.70 -4.24 -1.33
N ARG A 260 -9.24 -3.11 -0.84
CA ARG A 260 -10.24 -3.10 0.25
C ARG A 260 -9.77 -3.81 1.53
N VAL A 261 -8.47 -3.92 1.74
CA VAL A 261 -7.89 -4.44 2.98
C VAL A 261 -8.22 -3.49 4.14
N ARG A 262 -8.36 -4.04 5.32
CA ARG A 262 -8.45 -3.27 6.57
C ARG A 262 -7.29 -3.67 7.47
N ILE A 263 -6.53 -2.69 7.95
CA ILE A 263 -5.38 -2.88 8.84
C ILE A 263 -5.57 -1.98 10.05
N GLY A 264 -5.73 -2.57 11.24
CA GLY A 264 -5.93 -1.84 12.49
C GLY A 264 -4.66 -1.15 12.99
N GLY A 265 -3.50 -1.66 12.60
CA GLY A 265 -2.19 -1.05 12.86
C GLY A 265 -1.57 -0.39 11.64
N ASP A 266 -0.28 -0.59 11.46
CA ASP A 266 0.53 -0.05 10.37
C ASP A 266 0.64 -1.02 9.19
N LEU A 267 0.82 -0.46 7.98
CA LEU A 267 1.39 -1.18 6.86
C LEU A 267 2.84 -0.73 6.68
N ASP A 268 3.77 -1.58 7.04
CA ASP A 268 5.20 -1.30 6.91
C ASP A 268 5.82 -2.08 5.75
N ALA A 269 6.14 -1.38 4.68
CA ALA A 269 6.86 -1.90 3.51
C ALA A 269 8.28 -1.31 3.39
N THR A 270 8.88 -0.93 4.51
CA THR A 270 10.23 -0.35 4.54
C THR A 270 11.26 -1.34 4.01
N GLY A 271 12.01 -0.95 2.99
CA GLY A 271 13.04 -1.80 2.37
C GLY A 271 12.49 -2.90 1.46
N ALA A 272 11.18 -2.92 1.18
CA ALA A 272 10.56 -3.88 0.29
C ALA A 272 10.97 -3.67 -1.18
N SER A 273 10.86 -4.75 -1.97
CA SER A 273 10.98 -4.72 -3.44
C SER A 273 9.65 -5.11 -4.07
N PHE A 274 9.18 -4.27 -4.99
CA PHE A 274 7.99 -4.50 -5.80
C PHE A 274 8.40 -4.55 -7.26
N ASP A 275 8.98 -5.69 -7.66
CA ASP A 275 9.49 -5.86 -9.01
C ASP A 275 8.38 -6.27 -9.96
N ARG A 276 8.27 -5.54 -11.04
CA ARG A 276 7.40 -5.89 -12.12
C ARG A 276 8.22 -6.17 -13.37
N LEU A 277 8.33 -7.42 -13.71
CA LEU A 277 8.87 -7.86 -15.00
C LEU A 277 7.76 -7.82 -16.05
N GLY A 278 7.91 -7.00 -17.08
CA GLY A 278 7.00 -6.99 -18.22
C GLY A 278 6.48 -5.60 -18.60
N ASP A 279 5.26 -5.56 -19.11
CA ASP A 279 4.62 -4.40 -19.72
C ASP A 279 4.53 -3.18 -18.78
N THR A 280 5.05 -2.05 -19.25
CA THR A 280 5.01 -0.75 -18.57
C THR A 280 3.84 0.12 -19.05
N SER A 281 2.91 -0.43 -19.84
CA SER A 281 1.71 0.29 -20.30
C SER A 281 0.79 0.67 -19.14
N TRP A 282 -0.07 1.68 -19.33
CA TRP A 282 -1.04 2.09 -18.32
C TRP A 282 -2.13 1.03 -18.08
N ASP A 283 -2.39 0.16 -19.05
CA ASP A 283 -3.38 -0.93 -18.96
C ASP A 283 -2.88 -2.13 -18.16
N ALA A 284 -1.57 -2.18 -17.92
CA ALA A 284 -0.97 -3.27 -17.18
C ALA A 284 -1.21 -3.16 -15.67
N GLU A 285 -1.39 -4.30 -14.95
CA GLU A 285 -1.60 -4.28 -13.49
C GLU A 285 -0.48 -3.55 -12.74
N PRO A 286 -0.80 -2.70 -11.75
CA PRO A 286 0.21 -2.05 -10.92
C PRO A 286 1.04 -3.05 -10.10
N ALA A 287 2.26 -2.69 -9.73
CA ALA A 287 3.09 -3.49 -8.83
C ALA A 287 2.51 -3.57 -7.42
N LEU A 288 1.89 -2.47 -6.95
CA LEU A 288 1.20 -2.39 -5.65
C LEU A 288 -0.19 -1.79 -5.83
N VAL A 289 -1.22 -2.46 -5.29
CA VAL A 289 -2.61 -1.99 -5.33
C VAL A 289 -3.18 -1.92 -3.92
N LEU A 290 -3.57 -0.72 -3.51
CA LEU A 290 -4.19 -0.41 -2.23
C LEU A 290 -5.60 0.20 -2.41
N ASP A 291 -6.28 -0.11 -3.51
CA ASP A 291 -7.56 0.51 -3.83
C ASP A 291 -8.59 0.27 -2.72
N ARG A 292 -9.14 1.38 -2.20
CA ARG A 292 -10.12 1.39 -1.09
C ARG A 292 -9.63 0.69 0.18
N ALA A 293 -8.32 0.55 0.34
CA ALA A 293 -7.71 0.06 1.59
C ALA A 293 -7.95 1.08 2.72
N THR A 294 -8.06 0.58 3.94
CA THR A 294 -8.11 1.39 5.15
C THR A 294 -7.01 0.94 6.09
N ILE A 295 -6.11 1.86 6.43
CA ILE A 295 -4.98 1.64 7.34
C ILE A 295 -5.13 2.67 8.45
N ASP A 296 -5.45 2.21 9.66
CA ASP A 296 -5.69 3.10 10.78
C ASP A 296 -4.39 3.75 11.29
N GLY A 297 -3.27 3.09 11.10
CA GLY A 297 -1.92 3.56 11.39
C GLY A 297 -1.20 4.22 10.22
N ALA A 298 0.11 4.01 10.17
CA ALA A 298 0.98 4.52 9.12
C ALA A 298 1.11 3.57 7.92
N LEU A 299 1.20 4.16 6.74
CA LEU A 299 1.70 3.51 5.53
C LEU A 299 3.16 3.91 5.32
N SER A 300 4.09 2.99 5.54
CA SER A 300 5.52 3.22 5.32
C SER A 300 5.99 2.58 4.01
N LEU A 301 6.47 3.42 3.10
CA LEU A 301 7.03 3.05 1.80
C LEU A 301 8.47 3.60 1.66
N ARG A 302 9.22 3.59 2.75
CA ARG A 302 10.58 4.16 2.80
C ARG A 302 11.63 3.14 2.38
N ARG A 303 12.74 3.64 1.83
CA ARG A 303 13.93 2.83 1.50
C ARG A 303 13.60 1.61 0.65
N LEU A 304 12.62 1.73 -0.24
CA LEU A 304 12.33 0.68 -1.20
C LEU A 304 13.60 0.34 -2.01
N GLN A 305 13.78 -0.92 -2.38
CA GLN A 305 14.96 -1.35 -3.15
C GLN A 305 14.98 -0.75 -4.57
N ALA A 306 13.79 -0.45 -5.12
CA ALA A 306 13.61 0.27 -6.37
C ALA A 306 12.40 1.20 -6.26
N PRO A 307 12.34 2.28 -7.07
CA PRO A 307 11.15 3.13 -7.12
C PRO A 307 9.90 2.33 -7.51
N LEU A 308 8.79 2.63 -6.87
CA LEU A 308 7.51 1.93 -7.07
C LEU A 308 6.92 2.27 -8.45
N VAL A 309 7.08 1.40 -9.41
CA VAL A 309 6.58 1.56 -10.78
C VAL A 309 5.17 0.98 -10.88
N GLY A 310 4.19 1.85 -11.10
CA GLY A 310 2.78 1.47 -11.10
C GLY A 310 2.28 1.18 -9.70
N ALA A 311 1.57 2.14 -9.12
CA ALA A 311 0.90 1.96 -7.83
C ALA A 311 -0.48 2.60 -7.85
N SER A 312 -1.46 1.89 -7.30
CA SER A 312 -2.83 2.36 -7.18
C SER A 312 -3.25 2.51 -5.72
N PHE A 313 -3.68 3.73 -5.38
CA PHE A 313 -4.21 4.11 -4.06
C PHE A 313 -5.63 4.66 -4.19
N VAL A 314 -6.38 4.26 -5.21
CA VAL A 314 -7.70 4.82 -5.50
C VAL A 314 -8.65 4.60 -4.32
N GLY A 315 -9.08 5.71 -3.69
CA GLY A 315 -9.98 5.67 -2.54
C GLY A 315 -9.36 5.08 -1.26
N ALA A 316 -8.05 4.87 -1.21
CA ALA A 316 -7.37 4.41 0.00
C ALA A 316 -7.36 5.47 1.10
N ARG A 317 -7.37 5.04 2.36
CA ARG A 317 -7.32 5.91 3.55
C ARG A 317 -6.22 5.45 4.48
N VAL A 318 -5.35 6.37 4.88
CA VAL A 318 -4.27 6.10 5.83
C VAL A 318 -4.18 7.26 6.85
N SER A 319 -3.76 6.97 8.06
CA SER A 319 -3.52 8.02 9.05
C SER A 319 -2.27 8.82 8.68
N THR A 320 -1.15 8.15 8.52
CA THR A 320 0.16 8.77 8.27
C THR A 320 0.80 8.18 7.01
N LEU A 321 1.31 9.03 6.13
CA LEU A 321 2.10 8.60 4.97
C LEU A 321 3.59 8.82 5.25
N ALA A 322 4.36 7.74 5.23
CA ALA A 322 5.81 7.74 5.40
C ALA A 322 6.48 7.30 4.10
N ASP A 323 7.06 8.24 3.38
CA ASP A 323 7.78 8.05 2.12
C ASP A 323 9.12 8.78 2.11
N ASP A 324 9.90 8.59 1.07
CA ASP A 324 11.15 9.28 0.79
C ASP A 324 11.26 9.67 -0.70
N GLU A 325 12.37 10.29 -1.09
CA GLU A 325 12.57 10.77 -2.46
C GLU A 325 12.65 9.64 -3.49
N ALA A 326 13.11 8.46 -3.08
CA ALA A 326 13.28 7.29 -3.93
C ALA A 326 12.00 6.43 -4.05
N THR A 327 10.99 6.68 -3.21
CA THR A 327 9.78 5.84 -3.16
C THR A 327 9.02 5.80 -4.48
N TRP A 328 8.83 6.96 -5.11
CA TRP A 328 7.85 7.11 -6.18
C TRP A 328 8.48 6.98 -7.57
N GLY A 329 8.05 5.98 -8.31
CA GLY A 329 8.29 5.82 -9.73
C GLY A 329 7.21 6.48 -10.60
N GLU A 330 6.96 5.93 -11.77
CA GLU A 330 5.94 6.37 -12.71
C GLU A 330 4.61 5.64 -12.50
N ARG A 331 3.51 6.15 -13.08
CA ARG A 331 2.19 5.50 -13.13
C ARG A 331 1.51 5.37 -11.77
N LEU A 332 1.15 6.51 -11.18
CA LEU A 332 0.44 6.57 -9.91
C LEU A 332 -1.05 6.82 -10.12
N ALA A 333 -1.91 6.05 -9.47
CA ALA A 333 -3.35 6.31 -9.37
C ALA A 333 -3.67 6.80 -7.95
N LEU A 334 -3.96 8.10 -7.82
CA LEU A 334 -4.12 8.78 -6.53
C LEU A 334 -5.54 9.32 -6.29
N ASP A 335 -6.51 9.01 -7.17
CA ASP A 335 -7.86 9.53 -7.05
C ASP A 335 -8.55 9.04 -5.77
N GLY A 336 -9.01 9.96 -4.95
CA GLY A 336 -9.63 9.61 -3.66
C GLY A 336 -8.63 9.17 -2.57
N PHE A 337 -7.31 9.18 -2.82
CA PHE A 337 -6.33 8.86 -1.78
C PHE A 337 -6.39 9.89 -0.65
N ASP A 338 -6.61 9.39 0.55
CA ASP A 338 -6.82 10.17 1.76
C ASP A 338 -5.76 9.84 2.82
N TYR A 339 -5.01 10.85 3.29
CA TYR A 339 -4.00 10.74 4.34
C TYR A 339 -4.07 11.96 5.25
N SER A 340 -3.87 11.77 6.56
CA SER A 340 -4.05 12.86 7.52
C SER A 340 -2.79 13.70 7.71
N ARG A 341 -1.62 13.09 7.63
CA ARG A 341 -0.32 13.75 7.80
C ARG A 341 0.79 13.01 7.05
N PHE A 342 1.92 13.67 6.87
CA PHE A 342 3.18 13.02 6.52
C PHE A 342 3.94 12.64 7.79
N ALA A 343 4.67 11.54 7.76
CA ALA A 343 5.55 11.14 8.85
C ALA A 343 6.76 12.05 8.95
N ASP A 344 7.39 12.07 10.12
CA ASP A 344 8.62 12.83 10.36
C ASP A 344 9.72 12.34 9.40
N GLY A 345 10.47 13.30 8.82
CA GLY A 345 11.50 13.04 7.82
C GLY A 345 10.98 12.77 6.40
N ALA A 346 9.66 12.77 6.15
CA ALA A 346 9.14 12.72 4.79
C ALA A 346 9.44 14.03 4.03
N PRO A 347 9.83 13.98 2.74
CA PRO A 347 10.12 15.17 1.97
C PRO A 347 8.88 16.04 1.82
N LEU A 348 8.95 17.30 2.28
CA LEU A 348 7.86 18.28 2.17
C LEU A 348 8.13 19.34 1.11
N ASP A 349 9.21 19.19 0.33
CA ASP A 349 9.52 20.14 -0.74
C ASP A 349 8.39 20.21 -1.78
N THR A 350 8.06 21.44 -2.19
CA THR A 350 6.96 21.68 -3.13
C THR A 350 7.22 21.04 -4.51
N ARG A 351 8.48 21.04 -4.97
CA ARG A 351 8.84 20.47 -6.28
C ARG A 351 8.66 18.95 -6.25
N PHE A 352 9.14 18.31 -5.19
CA PHE A 352 8.99 16.87 -5.00
C PHE A 352 7.49 16.48 -4.94
N ARG A 353 6.71 17.14 -4.08
CA ARG A 353 5.28 16.82 -3.89
C ARG A 353 4.42 17.10 -5.14
N THR A 354 4.74 18.13 -5.90
CA THR A 354 4.03 18.37 -7.16
C THR A 354 4.48 17.39 -8.25
N GLY A 355 5.76 17.02 -8.30
CA GLY A 355 6.27 15.97 -9.18
C GLY A 355 5.59 14.63 -8.94
N TRP A 356 5.35 14.27 -7.67
CA TRP A 356 4.57 13.10 -7.30
C TRP A 356 3.15 13.14 -7.89
N LEU A 357 2.43 14.27 -7.76
CA LEU A 357 1.09 14.45 -8.34
C LEU A 357 1.09 14.43 -9.89
N GLU A 358 2.18 14.83 -10.52
CA GLU A 358 2.32 14.87 -11.97
C GLU A 358 2.60 13.50 -12.61
N ARG A 359 2.89 12.46 -11.81
CA ARG A 359 3.10 11.07 -12.25
C ARG A 359 1.81 10.25 -12.40
N GLN A 360 0.66 10.90 -12.31
CA GLN A 360 -0.64 10.27 -12.54
C GLN A 360 -0.87 10.03 -14.04
N GLU A 361 -1.89 9.22 -14.34
CA GLU A 361 -2.32 8.95 -15.71
C GLU A 361 -2.54 10.25 -16.50
N PRO A 362 -2.04 10.35 -17.75
CA PRO A 362 -2.17 11.54 -18.57
C PRO A 362 -3.61 12.03 -18.74
N ALA A 363 -4.59 11.13 -18.81
CA ALA A 363 -6.00 11.47 -18.86
C ALA A 363 -6.46 12.23 -17.59
N HIS A 364 -6.02 11.77 -16.41
CA HIS A 364 -6.34 12.40 -15.13
C HIS A 364 -5.61 13.73 -14.90
N LEU A 365 -4.59 14.01 -15.70
CA LEU A 365 -3.87 15.28 -15.68
C LEU A 365 -4.37 16.29 -16.73
N ARG A 366 -5.20 15.85 -17.70
CA ARG A 366 -5.68 16.66 -18.82
C ARG A 366 -7.21 16.66 -18.95
N SER A 367 -7.75 15.80 -19.81
CA SER A 367 -9.18 15.77 -20.20
C SER A 367 -10.11 15.37 -19.04
N GLN A 368 -9.64 14.56 -18.11
CA GLN A 368 -10.37 14.12 -16.91
C GLN A 368 -9.66 14.58 -15.64
N PHE A 369 -9.28 15.85 -15.58
CA PHE A 369 -8.46 16.37 -14.50
C PHE A 369 -9.02 16.04 -13.11
N ARG A 370 -8.24 15.31 -12.30
CA ARG A 370 -8.59 14.94 -10.94
C ARG A 370 -8.08 15.99 -9.96
N VAL A 371 -8.98 16.82 -9.44
CA VAL A 371 -8.65 17.92 -8.51
C VAL A 371 -8.35 17.41 -7.10
N GLN A 372 -8.94 16.28 -6.70
CA GLN A 372 -8.91 15.77 -5.32
C GLN A 372 -7.48 15.57 -4.78
N PRO A 373 -6.52 14.92 -5.47
CA PRO A 373 -5.17 14.72 -4.94
C PRO A 373 -4.45 16.02 -4.61
N TRP A 374 -4.62 17.06 -5.46
CA TRP A 374 -4.06 18.38 -5.24
C TRP A 374 -4.68 19.07 -4.02
N ARG A 375 -6.01 19.03 -3.90
CA ARG A 375 -6.72 19.60 -2.74
C ARG A 375 -6.32 18.89 -1.45
N ARG A 376 -6.16 17.56 -1.48
CA ARG A 376 -5.74 16.81 -0.30
C ARG A 376 -4.35 17.21 0.16
N LEU A 377 -3.38 17.27 -0.73
CA LEU A 377 -2.02 17.70 -0.41
C LEU A 377 -2.00 19.11 0.22
N ILE A 378 -2.71 20.07 -0.37
CA ILE A 378 -2.80 21.44 0.16
C ILE A 378 -3.37 21.43 1.58
N ARG A 379 -4.46 20.68 1.81
CA ARG A 379 -5.11 20.58 3.13
C ARG A 379 -4.18 19.96 4.17
N VAL A 380 -3.47 18.90 3.82
CA VAL A 380 -2.53 18.24 4.74
C VAL A 380 -1.38 19.16 5.10
N LEU A 381 -0.76 19.84 4.12
CA LEU A 381 0.32 20.80 4.38
C LEU A 381 -0.12 21.93 5.31
N ARG A 382 -1.36 22.44 5.16
CA ARG A 382 -1.93 23.44 6.07
C ARG A 382 -2.09 22.90 7.49
N ARG A 383 -2.72 21.74 7.64
CA ARG A 383 -2.91 21.10 8.95
C ARG A 383 -1.59 20.85 9.67
N MET A 384 -0.50 20.63 8.95
CA MET A 384 0.85 20.49 9.49
C MET A 384 1.56 21.84 9.72
N GLY A 385 0.89 22.99 9.52
CA GLY A 385 1.47 24.32 9.71
C GLY A 385 2.37 24.82 8.57
N HIS A 386 2.41 24.11 7.43
CA HIS A 386 3.26 24.48 6.28
C HIS A 386 2.52 25.35 5.26
N GLU A 387 1.97 26.50 5.72
CA GLU A 387 1.17 27.42 4.88
C GLU A 387 1.89 27.86 3.61
N HIS A 388 3.16 28.17 3.70
CA HIS A 388 3.97 28.64 2.56
C HIS A 388 4.10 27.58 1.45
N ARG A 389 4.27 26.31 1.86
CA ARG A 389 4.34 25.17 0.94
C ARG A 389 2.97 24.87 0.34
N ALA A 390 1.93 24.91 1.15
CA ALA A 390 0.54 24.74 0.70
C ALA A 390 0.16 25.80 -0.36
N ALA A 391 0.49 27.07 -0.13
CA ALA A 391 0.29 28.15 -1.09
C ALA A 391 1.06 27.91 -2.41
N SER A 392 2.29 27.40 -2.32
CA SER A 392 3.12 27.10 -3.48
C SER A 392 2.54 25.97 -4.34
N VAL A 393 2.04 24.90 -3.71
CA VAL A 393 1.32 23.80 -4.39
C VAL A 393 0.03 24.33 -5.04
N ALA A 394 -0.73 25.16 -4.33
CA ALA A 394 -1.96 25.75 -4.86
C ALA A 394 -1.69 26.61 -6.10
N MET A 395 -0.66 27.47 -6.06
CA MET A 395 -0.26 28.27 -7.24
C MET A 395 0.18 27.39 -8.42
N ARG A 396 0.82 26.24 -8.15
CA ARG A 396 1.21 25.30 -9.22
C ARG A 396 -0.02 24.62 -9.83
N ARG A 397 -1.01 24.25 -9.02
CA ARG A 397 -2.31 23.75 -9.49
C ARG A 397 -3.00 24.76 -10.41
N GLU A 398 -3.10 26.04 -10.02
CA GLU A 398 -3.73 27.07 -10.84
C GLU A 398 -3.01 27.25 -12.20
N ARG A 399 -1.69 27.23 -12.18
CA ARG A 399 -0.90 27.27 -13.43
C ARG A 399 -1.16 26.04 -14.31
N TRP A 400 -1.32 24.86 -13.69
CA TRP A 400 -1.64 23.63 -14.40
C TRP A 400 -3.02 23.71 -15.05
N LEU A 401 -4.06 24.12 -14.31
CA LEU A 401 -5.42 24.31 -14.82
C LEU A 401 -5.47 25.27 -16.03
N ARG A 402 -4.66 26.32 -16.00
CA ARG A 402 -4.54 27.23 -17.15
C ARG A 402 -3.89 26.54 -18.36
N ARG A 403 -2.85 25.73 -18.15
CA ARG A 403 -2.16 25.01 -19.24
C ARG A 403 -3.07 24.00 -19.94
N ILE A 404 -3.92 23.31 -19.22
CA ILE A 404 -4.84 22.30 -19.77
C ILE A 404 -6.13 22.91 -20.32
N GLY A 405 -6.29 24.24 -20.25
CA GLY A 405 -7.42 24.95 -20.87
C GLY A 405 -8.73 24.90 -20.09
N VAL A 406 -8.76 24.36 -18.87
CA VAL A 406 -9.97 24.35 -18.01
C VAL A 406 -10.38 25.77 -17.62
N VAL A 407 -9.42 26.68 -17.49
CA VAL A 407 -9.70 28.10 -17.21
C VAL A 407 -10.34 28.74 -18.43
N GLY A 408 -11.60 29.17 -18.28
CA GLY A 408 -12.36 29.83 -19.36
C GLY A 408 -13.12 28.83 -20.25
N GLU A 409 -13.25 27.57 -19.87
CA GLU A 409 -14.05 26.59 -20.61
C GLU A 409 -15.53 27.00 -20.76
N TRP A 410 -16.04 27.75 -19.77
CA TRP A 410 -17.39 28.34 -19.78
C TRP A 410 -17.56 29.50 -20.78
N ALA A 411 -16.46 30.09 -21.28
CA ALA A 411 -16.51 31.21 -22.22
C ALA A 411 -16.67 30.71 -23.68
N PRO A 412 -17.35 31.47 -24.54
CA PRO A 412 -17.43 31.15 -25.96
C PRO A 412 -16.05 30.94 -26.60
N PRO A 413 -15.90 30.03 -27.58
CA PRO A 413 -14.59 29.65 -28.12
C PRO A 413 -13.69 30.81 -28.54
N GLY A 414 -14.27 31.87 -29.13
CA GLY A 414 -13.53 33.08 -29.55
C GLY A 414 -13.10 34.00 -28.41
N LEU A 415 -13.67 33.87 -27.22
CA LEU A 415 -13.41 34.74 -26.06
C LEU A 415 -12.66 34.03 -24.92
N ARG A 416 -12.28 32.78 -25.09
CA ARG A 416 -11.59 31.99 -24.06
C ARG A 416 -10.25 32.57 -23.60
N TRP A 417 -9.62 33.38 -24.43
CA TRP A 417 -8.36 34.04 -24.09
C TRP A 417 -8.53 35.12 -23.00
N LEU A 418 -9.73 35.77 -22.87
CA LEU A 418 -9.99 36.79 -21.86
C LEU A 418 -9.89 36.23 -20.41
N PRO A 419 -10.63 35.17 -20.01
CA PRO A 419 -10.49 34.61 -18.69
C PRO A 419 -9.09 34.00 -18.46
N GLN A 420 -8.43 33.47 -19.51
CA GLN A 420 -7.04 32.98 -19.40
C GLN A 420 -6.06 34.13 -19.15
N LEU A 421 -6.24 35.28 -19.81
CA LEU A 421 -5.44 36.47 -19.56
C LEU A 421 -5.67 37.01 -18.14
N GLY A 422 -6.94 37.19 -17.73
CA GLY A 422 -7.30 37.63 -16.39
C GLY A 422 -6.72 36.69 -15.29
N HIS A 423 -6.85 35.40 -15.49
CA HIS A 423 -6.25 34.41 -14.57
C HIS A 423 -4.71 34.47 -14.56
N GLY A 424 -4.09 34.79 -15.72
CA GLY A 424 -2.65 35.01 -15.82
C GLY A 424 -2.19 36.24 -15.05
N LEU A 425 -2.90 37.38 -15.21
CA LEU A 425 -2.65 38.62 -14.48
C LEU A 425 -2.84 38.43 -12.97
N LEU A 426 -3.91 37.74 -12.55
CA LEU A 426 -4.11 37.37 -11.14
C LEU A 426 -2.93 36.57 -10.58
N GLY A 427 -2.39 35.64 -11.36
CA GLY A 427 -1.19 34.88 -11.00
C GLY A 427 0.05 35.76 -10.91
N LEU A 428 0.20 36.74 -11.81
CA LEU A 428 1.34 37.64 -11.83
C LEU A 428 1.32 38.61 -10.64
N PHE A 429 0.20 39.30 -10.44
CA PHE A 429 0.08 40.37 -9.44
C PHE A 429 -0.17 39.86 -8.01
N ALA A 430 -1.08 38.90 -7.83
CA ALA A 430 -1.51 38.44 -6.51
C ALA A 430 -1.13 36.98 -6.19
N GLY A 431 -0.41 36.28 -7.08
CA GLY A 431 -0.13 34.86 -6.91
C GLY A 431 -1.40 34.03 -6.73
N TYR A 432 -2.45 34.32 -7.52
CA TYR A 432 -3.79 33.71 -7.39
C TYR A 432 -4.45 33.93 -6.03
N GLY A 433 -4.13 35.04 -5.35
CA GLY A 433 -4.61 35.35 -4.00
C GLY A 433 -3.91 34.58 -2.86
N TYR A 434 -2.85 33.84 -3.15
CA TYR A 434 -2.07 33.12 -2.13
C TYR A 434 -0.88 33.92 -1.59
N ARG A 435 -0.53 35.05 -2.23
CA ARG A 435 0.60 35.92 -1.83
C ARG A 435 0.20 37.41 -1.90
N PRO A 436 -0.62 37.91 -0.97
CA PRO A 436 -1.07 39.30 -0.99
C PRO A 436 0.08 40.30 -0.89
N GLY A 437 1.16 39.98 -0.17
CA GLY A 437 2.35 40.84 -0.11
C GLY A 437 3.00 41.12 -1.48
N ARG A 438 2.82 40.22 -2.47
CA ARG A 438 3.30 40.45 -3.84
C ARG A 438 2.50 41.53 -4.55
N LEU A 439 1.19 41.63 -4.31
CA LEU A 439 0.36 42.69 -4.80
C LEU A 439 0.78 44.06 -4.22
N LEU A 440 1.06 44.11 -2.90
CA LEU A 440 1.58 45.29 -2.24
C LEU A 440 2.92 45.73 -2.84
N ALA A 441 3.81 44.82 -3.15
CA ALA A 441 5.09 45.13 -3.80
C ALA A 441 4.88 45.74 -5.20
N TRP A 442 3.90 45.24 -6.01
CA TRP A 442 3.55 45.83 -7.28
C TRP A 442 2.93 47.22 -7.12
N VAL A 443 2.03 47.40 -6.15
CA VAL A 443 1.44 48.70 -5.82
C VAL A 443 2.54 49.73 -5.48
N ALA A 444 3.49 49.34 -4.63
CA ALA A 444 4.63 50.21 -4.29
C ALA A 444 5.53 50.51 -5.50
N ALA A 445 5.77 49.51 -6.36
CA ALA A 445 6.58 49.71 -7.56
C ALA A 445 5.90 50.69 -8.58
N VAL A 446 4.59 50.54 -8.79
CA VAL A 446 3.81 51.44 -9.65
C VAL A 446 3.79 52.84 -9.05
N TRP A 447 3.52 52.98 -7.77
CA TRP A 447 3.57 54.25 -7.03
C TRP A 447 4.89 55.00 -7.25
N LEU A 448 6.03 54.31 -7.01
CA LEU A 448 7.35 54.91 -7.18
C LEU A 448 7.65 55.28 -8.63
N ALA A 449 7.30 54.38 -9.57
CA ALA A 449 7.55 54.61 -10.99
C ALA A 449 6.71 55.78 -11.54
N CYS A 450 5.41 55.87 -11.20
CA CYS A 450 4.55 56.96 -11.60
C CYS A 450 4.95 58.27 -10.91
N GLY A 451 5.28 58.25 -9.61
CA GLY A 451 5.78 59.39 -8.89
C GLY A 451 7.08 59.96 -9.49
N LEU A 452 8.01 59.09 -9.88
CA LEU A 452 9.22 59.48 -10.61
C LEU A 452 8.87 60.14 -11.97
N ALA A 453 7.97 59.53 -12.73
CA ALA A 453 7.56 60.06 -14.02
C ALA A 453 6.86 61.44 -13.89
N PHE A 454 6.01 61.63 -12.87
CA PHE A 454 5.40 62.91 -12.56
C PHE A 454 6.41 63.97 -12.16
N TRP A 455 7.40 63.61 -11.36
CA TRP A 455 8.50 64.49 -10.97
C TRP A 455 9.30 64.93 -12.19
N LEU A 456 9.71 64.00 -13.07
CA LEU A 456 10.46 64.35 -14.29
C LEU A 456 9.66 65.21 -15.29
N ALA A 457 8.31 65.08 -15.30
CA ALA A 457 7.42 65.85 -16.13
C ALA A 457 7.03 67.21 -15.52
N SER A 458 7.31 67.44 -14.22
CA SER A 458 6.93 68.65 -13.47
C SER A 458 7.89 69.81 -13.72
N ALA A 459 7.35 71.00 -13.93
CA ALA A 459 8.11 72.26 -13.98
C ALA A 459 8.62 72.71 -12.59
N ALA A 460 7.92 72.31 -11.51
CA ALA A 460 8.24 72.74 -10.13
C ALA A 460 9.37 71.94 -9.49
N ASN A 461 9.82 70.81 -10.07
CA ASN A 461 10.90 69.95 -9.62
C ASN A 461 10.81 69.52 -8.14
N ASP A 462 9.57 69.31 -7.61
CA ASP A 462 9.29 68.84 -6.27
C ASP A 462 8.98 67.35 -6.27
N PRO A 463 9.94 66.47 -5.83
CA PRO A 463 9.74 65.02 -5.82
C PRO A 463 8.71 64.58 -4.78
N ILE A 464 8.59 65.28 -3.65
CA ILE A 464 7.66 64.90 -2.57
C ILE A 464 6.23 65.13 -3.02
N TYR A 465 5.95 66.28 -3.66
CA TYR A 465 4.65 66.58 -4.22
C TYR A 465 4.23 65.61 -5.33
N ALA A 466 5.15 65.26 -6.22
CA ALA A 466 4.93 64.28 -7.27
C ALA A 466 4.60 62.88 -6.75
N LEU A 467 5.32 62.42 -5.71
CA LEU A 467 5.01 61.16 -5.02
C LEU A 467 3.69 61.20 -4.27
N GLY A 468 3.34 62.32 -3.65
CA GLY A 468 2.04 62.55 -3.02
C GLY A 468 0.90 62.51 -4.02
N PHE A 469 1.06 63.15 -5.18
CA PHE A 469 0.07 63.13 -6.27
C PHE A 469 -0.13 61.71 -6.82
N SER A 470 0.93 60.98 -7.08
CA SER A 470 0.87 59.58 -7.50
C SER A 470 0.12 58.72 -6.44
N LEU A 471 0.40 58.91 -5.14
CA LEU A 471 -0.32 58.19 -4.09
C LEU A 471 -1.82 58.54 -4.07
N ALA A 472 -2.17 59.84 -4.27
CA ALA A 472 -3.57 60.28 -4.37
C ALA A 472 -4.31 59.63 -5.55
N ARG A 473 -3.62 59.42 -6.68
CA ARG A 473 -4.20 58.76 -7.86
C ARG A 473 -4.34 57.25 -7.69
N LEU A 474 -3.38 56.63 -6.97
CA LEU A 474 -3.35 55.21 -6.75
C LEU A 474 -4.41 54.74 -5.73
N LEU A 475 -4.78 55.59 -4.77
CA LEU A 475 -5.74 55.25 -3.71
C LEU A 475 -7.17 55.59 -4.18
N PRO A 476 -8.01 54.61 -4.57
CA PRO A 476 -9.28 54.85 -5.25
C PRO A 476 -10.38 55.50 -4.37
N LEU A 477 -10.20 55.48 -3.04
CA LEU A 477 -11.21 55.95 -2.07
C LEU A 477 -10.74 57.14 -1.24
N VAL A 478 -9.52 57.63 -1.45
CA VAL A 478 -8.91 58.71 -0.66
C VAL A 478 -8.61 59.88 -1.56
N ASP A 479 -9.31 60.96 -1.36
CA ASP A 479 -8.97 62.22 -2.01
C ASP A 479 -8.04 63.04 -1.09
N LEU A 480 -6.79 63.19 -1.51
CA LEU A 480 -5.78 63.97 -0.78
C LEU A 480 -5.79 65.45 -1.19
N GLY A 481 -6.73 65.88 -2.04
CA GLY A 481 -6.84 67.26 -2.48
C GLY A 481 -5.66 67.76 -3.33
N LEU A 482 -4.82 66.85 -3.86
CA LEU A 482 -3.65 67.19 -4.66
C LEU A 482 -4.01 67.36 -6.14
N THR A 483 -3.66 68.51 -6.70
CA THR A 483 -3.85 68.81 -8.14
C THR A 483 -2.69 68.28 -8.97
N ALA A 484 -2.89 68.12 -10.26
CA ALA A 484 -1.82 67.68 -11.16
C ALA A 484 -0.63 68.66 -11.09
N PRO A 485 0.62 68.16 -10.99
CA PRO A 485 1.79 69.04 -10.99
C PRO A 485 1.87 69.82 -12.31
N GLY A 486 2.24 71.10 -12.21
CA GLY A 486 2.42 71.95 -13.39
C GLY A 486 3.43 71.33 -14.36
N ALA A 487 3.01 71.05 -15.58
CA ALA A 487 3.83 70.37 -16.56
C ALA A 487 4.86 71.29 -17.23
N ALA A 488 6.03 70.80 -17.55
CA ALA A 488 7.11 71.52 -18.20
C ALA A 488 6.84 71.85 -19.71
N GLY A 489 5.74 71.33 -20.27
CA GLY A 489 5.31 71.58 -21.69
C GLY A 489 4.06 70.78 -22.07
N PRO A 490 3.50 70.96 -23.24
CA PRO A 490 2.23 70.36 -23.67
C PRO A 490 2.34 68.78 -23.71
N MET A 491 3.46 68.25 -24.18
CA MET A 491 3.68 66.81 -24.21
C MET A 491 3.79 66.20 -22.79
N ALA A 492 4.40 66.93 -21.86
CA ALA A 492 4.48 66.53 -20.45
C ALA A 492 3.09 66.57 -19.78
N ALA A 493 2.23 67.55 -20.13
CA ALA A 493 0.85 67.64 -19.64
C ALA A 493 -0.01 66.44 -20.08
N ASP A 494 0.11 66.04 -21.36
CA ASP A 494 -0.59 64.86 -21.88
C ASP A 494 -0.09 63.58 -21.20
N LEU A 495 1.21 63.42 -20.99
CA LEU A 495 1.80 62.28 -20.27
C LEU A 495 1.24 62.21 -18.83
N VAL A 496 1.26 63.31 -18.09
CA VAL A 496 0.75 63.38 -16.72
C VAL A 496 -0.72 62.97 -16.65
N ARG A 497 -1.53 63.45 -17.61
CA ARG A 497 -2.96 63.13 -17.68
C ARG A 497 -3.20 61.64 -17.94
N TRP A 498 -2.61 61.09 -19.00
CA TRP A 498 -2.79 59.67 -19.37
C TRP A 498 -2.22 58.72 -18.35
N LEU A 499 -1.03 59.01 -17.83
CA LEU A 499 -0.39 58.18 -16.76
C LEU A 499 -1.23 58.21 -15.50
N GLY A 500 -1.78 59.38 -15.11
CA GLY A 500 -2.65 59.48 -13.94
C GLY A 500 -3.96 58.69 -14.09
N HIS A 501 -4.55 58.61 -15.28
CA HIS A 501 -5.72 57.74 -15.52
C HIS A 501 -5.34 56.25 -15.48
N ALA A 502 -4.20 55.89 -16.06
CA ALA A 502 -3.72 54.51 -16.03
C ALA A 502 -3.40 54.04 -14.60
N GLU A 503 -2.75 54.92 -13.82
CA GLU A 503 -2.43 54.66 -12.41
C GLU A 503 -3.69 54.48 -11.54
N ALA A 504 -4.69 55.38 -11.73
CA ALA A 504 -5.97 55.26 -11.02
C ALA A 504 -6.70 53.95 -11.39
N GLY A 505 -6.71 53.57 -12.69
CA GLY A 505 -7.25 52.27 -13.12
C GLY A 505 -6.54 51.09 -12.49
N PHE A 506 -5.21 51.12 -12.38
CA PHE A 506 -4.43 50.12 -11.69
C PHE A 506 -4.75 50.07 -10.18
N GLY A 507 -4.91 51.23 -9.54
CA GLY A 507 -5.28 51.34 -8.12
C GLY A 507 -6.64 50.70 -7.83
N TRP A 508 -7.64 50.93 -8.64
CA TRP A 508 -8.95 50.26 -8.54
C TRP A 508 -8.84 48.75 -8.75
N ALA A 509 -8.11 48.30 -9.75
CA ALA A 509 -7.88 46.85 -9.99
C ALA A 509 -7.15 46.20 -8.83
N ALA A 510 -6.12 46.85 -8.27
CA ALA A 510 -5.36 46.36 -7.12
C ALA A 510 -6.22 46.27 -5.85
N ALA A 511 -7.07 47.29 -5.59
CA ALA A 511 -7.98 47.28 -4.45
C ALA A 511 -9.02 46.16 -4.55
N LEU A 512 -9.64 45.95 -5.71
CA LEU A 512 -10.56 44.83 -5.94
C LEU A 512 -9.87 43.46 -5.77
N LEU A 513 -8.66 43.29 -6.28
CA LEU A 513 -7.86 42.07 -6.13
C LEU A 513 -7.47 41.83 -4.67
N LEU A 514 -7.15 42.87 -3.91
CA LEU A 514 -6.84 42.77 -2.48
C LEU A 514 -8.07 42.33 -1.70
N LEU A 515 -9.22 42.95 -1.93
CA LEU A 515 -10.48 42.57 -1.29
C LEU A 515 -10.87 41.12 -1.63
N ALA A 516 -10.78 40.71 -2.90
CA ALA A 516 -11.03 39.35 -3.33
C ALA A 516 -10.04 38.34 -2.67
N SER A 517 -8.77 38.74 -2.51
CA SER A 517 -7.76 37.91 -1.84
C SER A 517 -8.05 37.75 -0.36
N LEU A 518 -8.46 38.82 0.32
CA LEU A 518 -8.82 38.80 1.75
C LEU A 518 -10.11 38.01 2.00
N ALA A 519 -11.13 38.18 1.17
CA ALA A 519 -12.37 37.42 1.24
C ALA A 519 -12.09 35.92 1.00
N GLY A 520 -11.28 35.58 0.00
CA GLY A 520 -10.85 34.20 -0.24
C GLY A 520 -9.99 33.62 0.88
N TRP A 521 -9.25 34.44 1.62
CA TRP A 521 -8.49 34.01 2.80
C TRP A 521 -9.43 33.68 3.97
N ALA A 522 -10.42 34.53 4.22
CA ALA A 522 -11.42 34.31 5.27
C ALA A 522 -12.29 33.04 5.03
N ASP A 523 -12.60 32.69 3.78
CA ASP A 523 -13.35 31.47 3.43
C ASP A 523 -12.49 30.20 3.48
N ARG A 524 -11.17 30.34 3.32
CA ARG A 524 -10.19 29.23 3.44
C ARG A 524 -9.95 28.78 4.88
N ASP A 525 -10.12 29.68 5.83
CA ASP A 525 -10.01 29.39 7.28
C ASP A 525 -11.24 28.63 7.80
N ARG A 526 -12.36 28.73 7.09
CA ARG A 526 -13.63 28.09 7.44
C ARG A 526 -13.83 26.70 6.82
N ARG A 527 -13.00 26.27 5.87
CA ARG A 527 -13.05 24.96 5.18
C ARG A 527 -11.80 24.12 5.44
#